data_4d5059640173f5f5f86bb20c3afa1771
#
_entry.id   4d5059640173f5f5f86bb20c3afa1771
#
_cell.length_a   1.000
_cell.length_b   1.000
_cell.length_c   1.000
_cell.angle_alpha   90.00
_cell.angle_beta   90.00
_cell.angle_gamma   90.00
#
_symmetry.space_group_name_H-M   'P 1'
#
loop_
_entity.id
_entity.type
_entity.pdbx_description
1 polymer ?
#
loop_
_entity_poly.entity_id
_entity_poly.type
_entity_poly.pdbx_seq_one_letter_code
_entity_poly.pdbx_strand_id
1 'polypeptide(L)'
;MPKSSRTCRALCGVDAARVTRVPLLTRIVVAIDPAAGSGEHSDETGIIVVGKDAGGHGYVLADLSGRYTPTEWARAAIAAYRTHGADRIVAEVNNGGEMVEATIRMVDPGVAFTAVRASRGKVARAEPVAALYEQGRVHHLGALARLEDQMCCFAHDFDRDTAGYSPDRVDALVWALTELLVTPVAGEGIFEAYRRLAQQSAEGGP
;
A
#
# COMPACT_ATOMS: atom_id res chain seq x y z
N MET A 1 13.17 -21.93 19.17
CA MET A 1 12.21 -21.63 18.10
C MET A 1 11.67 -20.23 18.35
N PRO A 2 12.00 -19.20 17.57
CA PRO A 2 11.39 -17.89 17.75
C PRO A 2 9.87 -18.02 17.50
N LYS A 3 9.07 -17.47 18.40
CA LYS A 3 7.62 -17.42 18.24
C LYS A 3 7.33 -16.46 17.10
N SER A 4 6.90 -16.98 15.93
CA SER A 4 6.40 -16.18 14.81
C SER A 4 5.38 -15.19 15.36
N SER A 5 5.59 -13.89 15.17
CA SER A 5 4.66 -12.86 15.60
C SER A 5 3.31 -13.03 14.85
N ARG A 6 2.22 -12.53 15.43
CA ARG A 6 0.89 -12.56 14.78
C ARG A 6 0.94 -11.89 13.41
N THR A 7 1.64 -10.76 13.30
CA THR A 7 1.85 -10.00 12.06
C THR A 7 2.52 -10.83 10.96
N CYS A 8 3.58 -11.58 11.30
CA CYS A 8 4.27 -12.46 10.34
C CYS A 8 3.35 -13.57 9.83
N ARG A 9 2.57 -14.24 10.70
CA ARG A 9 1.64 -15.29 10.28
C ARG A 9 0.53 -14.79 9.36
N ALA A 10 -0.01 -13.60 9.65
CA ALA A 10 -1.07 -13.01 8.83
C ALA A 10 -0.56 -12.69 7.41
N LEU A 11 0.65 -12.15 7.31
CA LEU A 11 1.27 -11.82 6.03
C LEU A 11 1.78 -13.05 5.27
N CYS A 12 2.12 -14.17 5.92
CA CYS A 12 2.50 -15.42 5.27
C CYS A 12 1.33 -16.22 4.67
N GLY A 13 0.08 -15.91 5.05
CA GLY A 13 -1.12 -16.57 4.51
C GLY A 13 -1.54 -16.10 3.11
N VAL A 14 -0.66 -15.49 2.35
CA VAL A 14 -0.92 -14.82 1.07
C VAL A 14 -1.47 -15.74 -0.02
N ASP A 15 -1.10 -17.02 -0.02
CA ASP A 15 -1.63 -17.98 -1.00
C ASP A 15 -3.17 -18.07 -0.99
N ALA A 16 -3.77 -17.96 0.19
CA ALA A 16 -5.23 -17.95 0.34
C ALA A 16 -5.87 -16.62 -0.11
N ALA A 17 -5.08 -15.56 -0.24
CA ALA A 17 -5.54 -14.25 -0.67
C ALA A 17 -5.46 -14.06 -2.21
N ARG A 18 -4.92 -15.02 -2.97
CA ARG A 18 -4.79 -14.88 -4.42
C ARG A 18 -6.12 -14.98 -5.13
N VAL A 19 -6.30 -14.07 -6.07
CA VAL A 19 -7.45 -14.04 -6.98
C VAL A 19 -6.98 -13.96 -8.44
N THR A 20 -7.79 -14.44 -9.37
CA THR A 20 -7.51 -14.37 -10.80
C THR A 20 -8.20 -13.20 -11.50
N ARG A 21 -9.12 -12.54 -10.82
CA ARG A 21 -9.87 -11.37 -11.30
C ARG A 21 -10.15 -10.44 -10.15
N VAL A 22 -10.26 -9.15 -10.46
CA VAL A 22 -10.71 -8.12 -9.52
C VAL A 22 -12.12 -7.68 -9.87
N PRO A 23 -12.95 -7.31 -8.88
CA PRO A 23 -14.26 -6.68 -9.13
C PRO A 23 -14.08 -5.25 -9.65
N LEU A 24 -15.20 -4.54 -9.82
CA LEU A 24 -15.15 -3.11 -10.08
C LEU A 24 -14.52 -2.40 -8.88
N LEU A 25 -13.43 -1.70 -9.13
CA LEU A 25 -12.71 -0.94 -8.12
C LEU A 25 -13.27 0.49 -8.05
N THR A 26 -13.46 0.97 -6.84
CA THR A 26 -13.98 2.33 -6.58
C THR A 26 -12.89 3.36 -6.38
N ARG A 27 -11.67 2.90 -6.02
CA ARG A 27 -10.50 3.75 -5.81
C ARG A 27 -9.22 2.94 -6.04
N ILE A 28 -8.23 3.55 -6.68
CA ILE A 28 -6.92 2.93 -6.95
C ILE A 28 -5.82 3.93 -6.54
N VAL A 29 -4.78 3.44 -5.88
CA VAL A 29 -3.61 4.25 -5.53
C VAL A 29 -2.32 3.55 -5.95
N VAL A 30 -1.31 4.35 -6.26
CA VAL A 30 0.08 3.92 -6.40
C VAL A 30 0.84 4.40 -5.18
N ALA A 31 1.40 3.50 -4.39
CA ALA A 31 2.21 3.88 -3.24
C ALA A 31 3.69 3.69 -3.53
N ILE A 32 4.50 4.61 -3.03
CA ILE A 32 5.95 4.63 -3.21
C ILE A 32 6.64 4.71 -1.85
N ASP A 33 7.61 3.85 -1.64
CA ASP A 33 8.62 3.97 -0.58
C ASP A 33 9.98 4.19 -1.25
N PRO A 34 10.43 5.45 -1.38
CA PRO A 34 11.64 5.76 -2.12
C PRO A 34 12.88 5.30 -1.37
N ALA A 35 13.84 4.66 -2.07
CA ALA A 35 15.14 4.37 -1.51
C ALA A 35 15.88 5.67 -1.08
N ALA A 36 16.54 5.63 0.07
CA ALA A 36 17.28 6.78 0.61
C ALA A 36 18.58 7.12 -0.16
N GLY A 37 19.00 6.29 -1.12
CA GLY A 37 20.25 6.44 -1.88
C GLY A 37 20.10 6.09 -3.35
N SER A 38 21.09 6.51 -4.17
CA SER A 38 21.10 6.33 -5.62
C SER A 38 22.38 5.62 -6.10
N GLY A 39 22.79 4.50 -5.51
CA GLY A 39 24.00 3.75 -5.92
C GLY A 39 23.68 2.31 -6.30
N GLU A 40 24.65 1.60 -6.92
CA GLU A 40 24.51 0.17 -7.26
C GLU A 40 24.20 -0.72 -6.04
N HIS A 41 24.49 -0.25 -4.83
CA HIS A 41 24.20 -0.89 -3.56
C HIS A 41 23.05 -0.23 -2.79
N SER A 42 22.26 0.66 -3.43
CA SER A 42 21.09 1.25 -2.78
C SER A 42 19.99 0.21 -2.58
N ASP A 43 19.14 0.45 -1.57
CA ASP A 43 17.91 -0.30 -1.39
C ASP A 43 17.00 -0.20 -2.62
N GLU A 44 16.02 -1.07 -2.72
CA GLU A 44 15.01 -0.96 -3.76
C GLU A 44 14.04 0.18 -3.43
N THR A 45 13.48 0.82 -4.45
CA THR A 45 12.30 1.66 -4.28
C THR A 45 11.06 0.78 -4.34
N GLY A 46 10.26 0.79 -3.27
CA GLY A 46 8.97 0.12 -3.26
C GLY A 46 7.96 0.88 -4.12
N ILE A 47 7.30 0.21 -5.07
CA ILE A 47 6.21 0.77 -5.88
C ILE A 47 5.10 -0.27 -5.99
N ILE A 48 3.98 -0.05 -5.30
CA ILE A 48 2.87 -0.99 -5.25
C ILE A 48 1.58 -0.30 -5.70
N VAL A 49 0.81 -1.00 -6.54
CA VAL A 49 -0.52 -0.55 -6.97
C VAL A 49 -1.58 -1.34 -6.25
N VAL A 50 -2.50 -0.66 -5.59
CA VAL A 50 -3.61 -1.27 -4.87
C VAL A 50 -4.92 -0.58 -5.23
N GLY A 51 -5.97 -1.38 -5.41
CA GLY A 51 -7.33 -0.89 -5.58
C GLY A 51 -8.24 -1.31 -4.43
N LYS A 52 -9.33 -0.56 -4.23
CA LYS A 52 -10.38 -0.84 -3.25
C LYS A 52 -11.72 -1.02 -3.97
N ASP A 53 -12.50 -2.03 -3.61
CA ASP A 53 -13.88 -2.18 -4.10
C ASP A 53 -14.90 -1.46 -3.20
N ALA A 54 -16.18 -1.50 -3.58
CA ALA A 54 -17.27 -0.94 -2.80
C ALA A 54 -17.53 -1.70 -1.49
N GLY A 55 -17.11 -2.97 -1.40
CA GLY A 55 -17.22 -3.81 -0.21
C GLY A 55 -16.14 -3.53 0.85
N GLY A 56 -15.16 -2.68 0.53
CA GLY A 56 -14.06 -2.36 1.43
C GLY A 56 -12.96 -3.42 1.43
N HIS A 57 -12.84 -4.22 0.36
CA HIS A 57 -11.73 -5.12 0.12
C HIS A 57 -10.63 -4.44 -0.69
N GLY A 58 -9.37 -4.72 -0.35
CA GLY A 58 -8.19 -4.26 -1.07
C GLY A 58 -7.69 -5.32 -2.06
N TYR A 59 -7.22 -4.88 -3.20
CA TYR A 59 -6.67 -5.73 -4.25
C TYR A 59 -5.29 -5.21 -4.67
N VAL A 60 -4.25 -5.99 -4.39
CA VAL A 60 -2.88 -5.68 -4.83
C VAL A 60 -2.79 -6.06 -6.30
N LEU A 61 -2.66 -5.05 -7.15
CA LEU A 61 -2.76 -5.20 -8.61
C LEU A 61 -1.40 -5.42 -9.27
N ALA A 62 -0.35 -4.76 -8.76
CA ALA A 62 0.99 -4.84 -9.30
C ALA A 62 2.06 -4.50 -8.26
N ASP A 63 3.22 -5.15 -8.40
CA ASP A 63 4.48 -4.82 -7.74
C ASP A 63 5.49 -4.40 -8.82
N LEU A 64 5.80 -3.11 -8.84
CA LEU A 64 6.73 -2.47 -9.78
C LEU A 64 8.00 -2.02 -9.06
N SER A 65 8.24 -2.54 -7.87
CA SER A 65 9.40 -2.20 -7.07
C SER A 65 10.69 -2.69 -7.71
N GLY A 66 11.76 -1.93 -7.51
CA GLY A 66 13.05 -2.25 -8.08
C GLY A 66 14.12 -1.22 -7.71
N ARG A 67 15.31 -1.42 -8.24
CA ARG A 67 16.39 -0.46 -8.12
C ARG A 67 16.27 0.57 -9.23
N TYR A 68 16.12 1.82 -8.84
CA TYR A 68 15.84 2.93 -9.73
C TYR A 68 16.67 4.15 -9.36
N THR A 69 17.01 4.95 -10.33
CA THR A 69 17.37 6.35 -10.11
C THR A 69 16.11 7.16 -9.77
N PRO A 70 16.23 8.36 -9.17
CA PRO A 70 15.07 9.20 -8.84
C PRO A 70 14.12 9.45 -10.02
N THR A 71 14.65 9.71 -11.20
CA THR A 71 13.83 9.93 -12.38
C THR A 71 13.15 8.65 -12.88
N GLU A 72 13.79 7.50 -12.75
CA GLU A 72 13.24 6.21 -13.19
C GLU A 72 12.06 5.76 -12.30
N TRP A 73 12.19 5.80 -10.97
CA TRP A 73 11.06 5.43 -10.13
C TRP A 73 9.88 6.39 -10.29
N ALA A 74 10.13 7.70 -10.50
CA ALA A 74 9.05 8.64 -10.74
C ALA A 74 8.32 8.32 -12.06
N ARG A 75 9.05 8.00 -13.11
CA ARG A 75 8.46 7.56 -14.40
C ARG A 75 7.69 6.26 -14.26
N ALA A 76 8.22 5.28 -13.53
CA ALA A 76 7.56 4.00 -13.29
C ALA A 76 6.24 4.20 -12.53
N ALA A 77 6.26 5.00 -11.46
CA ALA A 77 5.08 5.30 -10.67
C ALA A 77 4.00 6.08 -11.47
N ILE A 78 4.42 7.06 -12.28
CA ILE A 78 3.49 7.82 -13.15
C ILE A 78 2.94 6.94 -14.27
N ALA A 79 3.75 6.05 -14.84
CA ALA A 79 3.27 5.07 -15.81
C ALA A 79 2.21 4.14 -15.20
N ALA A 80 2.47 3.64 -13.98
CA ALA A 80 1.50 2.84 -13.21
C ALA A 80 0.21 3.62 -12.92
N TYR A 81 0.33 4.88 -12.44
CA TYR A 81 -0.79 5.77 -12.19
C TYR A 81 -1.70 5.91 -13.41
N ARG A 82 -1.12 6.12 -14.59
CA ARG A 82 -1.88 6.25 -15.85
C ARG A 82 -2.46 4.92 -16.32
N THR A 83 -1.68 3.83 -16.27
CA THR A 83 -2.08 2.50 -16.76
C THR A 83 -3.25 1.94 -15.96
N HIS A 84 -3.23 2.12 -14.64
CA HIS A 84 -4.29 1.63 -13.76
C HIS A 84 -5.42 2.62 -13.55
N GLY A 85 -5.35 3.85 -14.11
CA GLY A 85 -6.32 4.90 -13.85
C GLY A 85 -6.39 5.25 -12.36
N ALA A 86 -5.23 5.31 -11.69
CA ALA A 86 -5.19 5.53 -10.25
C ALA A 86 -5.64 6.95 -9.88
N ASP A 87 -6.24 7.11 -8.70
CA ASP A 87 -6.75 8.39 -8.20
C ASP A 87 -5.63 9.29 -7.69
N ARG A 88 -4.56 8.67 -7.15
CA ARG A 88 -3.39 9.41 -6.65
C ARG A 88 -2.14 8.53 -6.50
N ILE A 89 -1.01 9.23 -6.39
CA ILE A 89 0.25 8.66 -5.89
C ILE A 89 0.41 9.05 -4.43
N VAL A 90 0.76 8.06 -3.58
CA VAL A 90 1.06 8.24 -2.15
C VAL A 90 2.53 7.91 -1.96
N ALA A 91 3.32 8.79 -1.32
CA ALA A 91 4.72 8.51 -1.09
C ALA A 91 5.17 8.86 0.33
N GLU A 92 6.00 7.99 0.92
CA GLU A 92 6.67 8.30 2.19
C GLU A 92 7.73 9.40 1.98
N VAL A 93 7.71 10.41 2.87
CA VAL A 93 8.55 11.61 2.74
C VAL A 93 9.37 11.91 3.99
N ASN A 94 9.69 10.90 4.80
CA ASN A 94 10.45 11.09 6.05
C ASN A 94 11.88 11.58 5.80
N ASN A 95 12.52 11.07 4.75
CA ASN A 95 13.88 11.45 4.36
C ASN A 95 13.84 12.09 2.97
N GLY A 96 14.12 13.39 2.88
CA GLY A 96 14.15 14.10 1.59
C GLY A 96 12.77 14.35 0.96
N GLY A 97 11.73 14.55 1.77
CA GLY A 97 10.34 14.62 1.34
C GLY A 97 10.02 15.64 0.25
N GLU A 98 10.63 16.82 0.29
CA GLU A 98 10.49 17.84 -0.75
C GLU A 98 11.06 17.34 -2.09
N MET A 99 12.13 16.54 -2.06
CA MET A 99 12.74 15.95 -3.26
C MET A 99 11.82 14.90 -3.90
N VAL A 100 11.08 14.11 -3.11
CA VAL A 100 10.16 13.09 -3.64
C VAL A 100 9.03 13.75 -4.44
N GLU A 101 8.35 14.73 -3.86
CA GLU A 101 7.32 15.47 -4.57
C GLU A 101 7.89 16.23 -5.77
N ALA A 102 9.01 16.93 -5.61
CA ALA A 102 9.65 17.66 -6.69
C ALA A 102 10.00 16.73 -7.87
N THR A 103 10.49 15.52 -7.60
CA THR A 103 10.81 14.53 -8.64
C THR A 103 9.56 14.07 -9.40
N ILE A 104 8.46 13.80 -8.70
CA ILE A 104 7.18 13.48 -9.34
C ILE A 104 6.68 14.66 -10.19
N ARG A 105 6.67 15.88 -9.61
CA ARG A 105 6.22 17.11 -10.31
C ARG A 105 7.07 17.48 -11.52
N MET A 106 8.36 17.15 -11.50
CA MET A 106 9.27 17.36 -12.64
C MET A 106 8.88 16.47 -13.82
N VAL A 107 8.41 15.25 -13.58
CA VAL A 107 8.02 14.32 -14.64
C VAL A 107 6.56 14.59 -15.09
N ASP A 108 5.66 14.85 -14.16
CA ASP A 108 4.25 15.19 -14.44
C ASP A 108 3.66 16.09 -13.34
N PRO A 109 3.52 17.41 -13.59
CA PRO A 109 2.98 18.34 -12.61
C PRO A 109 1.48 18.13 -12.33
N GLY A 110 0.75 17.43 -13.20
CA GLY A 110 -0.70 17.22 -13.11
C GLY A 110 -1.11 16.01 -12.25
N VAL A 111 -0.16 15.18 -11.78
CA VAL A 111 -0.47 13.99 -10.99
C VAL A 111 -1.01 14.37 -9.61
N ALA A 112 -2.11 13.73 -9.20
CA ALA A 112 -2.60 13.83 -7.83
C ALA A 112 -1.61 13.13 -6.88
N PHE A 113 -0.96 13.90 -6.00
CA PHE A 113 0.09 13.43 -5.09
C PHE A 113 -0.28 13.69 -3.63
N THR A 114 0.01 12.73 -2.76
CA THR A 114 -0.12 12.88 -1.30
C THR A 114 1.17 12.40 -0.64
N ALA A 115 1.79 13.30 0.11
CA ALA A 115 2.92 12.99 0.96
C ALA A 115 2.43 12.36 2.27
N VAL A 116 3.01 11.23 2.67
CA VAL A 116 2.75 10.60 3.97
C VAL A 116 4.02 10.57 4.80
N ARG A 117 3.86 10.68 6.12
CA ARG A 117 4.97 10.68 7.08
C ARG A 117 4.78 9.58 8.09
N ALA A 118 5.82 8.79 8.30
CA ALA A 118 5.82 7.79 9.36
C ALA A 118 5.91 8.47 10.73
N SER A 119 4.88 8.33 11.53
CA SER A 119 4.85 8.74 12.93
C SER A 119 5.11 7.58 13.90
N ARG A 120 5.15 6.35 13.39
CA ARG A 120 5.35 5.10 14.15
C ARG A 120 6.35 4.21 13.43
N GLY A 121 6.98 3.27 14.15
CA GLY A 121 7.86 2.26 13.56
C GLY A 121 7.15 1.38 12.52
N LYS A 122 7.91 0.77 11.62
CA LYS A 122 7.42 -0.06 10.50
C LYS A 122 6.46 -1.15 10.95
N VAL A 123 6.75 -1.87 12.01
CA VAL A 123 5.90 -2.94 12.55
C VAL A 123 4.55 -2.41 13.03
N ALA A 124 4.54 -1.33 13.82
CA ALA A 124 3.31 -0.74 14.33
C ALA A 124 2.40 -0.16 13.22
N ARG A 125 2.98 0.23 12.07
CA ARG A 125 2.23 0.64 10.88
C ARG A 125 1.64 -0.55 10.13
N ALA A 126 2.34 -1.69 10.13
CA ALA A 126 1.91 -2.90 9.45
C ALA A 126 0.81 -3.67 10.21
N GLU A 127 0.66 -3.50 11.54
CA GLU A 127 -0.34 -4.20 12.33
C GLU A 127 -1.79 -4.06 11.83
N PRO A 128 -2.30 -2.86 11.52
CA PRO A 128 -3.65 -2.71 10.97
C PRO A 128 -3.81 -3.41 9.61
N VAL A 129 -2.77 -3.40 8.79
CA VAL A 129 -2.75 -4.06 7.47
C VAL A 129 -2.74 -5.58 7.65
N ALA A 130 -1.94 -6.11 8.58
CA ALA A 130 -1.94 -7.53 8.92
C ALA A 130 -3.33 -8.01 9.37
N ALA A 131 -4.03 -7.21 10.17
CA ALA A 131 -5.40 -7.50 10.58
C ALA A 131 -6.39 -7.57 9.38
N LEU A 132 -6.19 -6.75 8.34
CA LEU A 132 -6.98 -6.83 7.11
C LEU A 132 -6.74 -8.15 6.35
N TYR A 133 -5.50 -8.64 6.31
CA TYR A 133 -5.17 -9.95 5.75
C TYR A 133 -5.81 -11.09 6.57
N GLU A 134 -5.72 -11.05 7.91
CA GLU A 134 -6.38 -12.01 8.79
C GLU A 134 -7.91 -12.08 8.58
N GLN A 135 -8.52 -10.94 8.28
CA GLN A 135 -9.95 -10.82 7.98
C GLN A 135 -10.32 -11.27 6.55
N GLY A 136 -9.35 -11.66 5.72
CA GLY A 136 -9.59 -11.99 4.31
C GLY A 136 -10.03 -10.80 3.47
N ARG A 137 -9.67 -9.58 3.87
CA ARG A 137 -10.06 -8.33 3.20
C ARG A 137 -9.01 -7.81 2.22
N VAL A 138 -7.86 -8.46 2.10
CA VAL A 138 -6.84 -8.11 1.11
C VAL A 138 -6.59 -9.28 0.19
N HIS A 139 -6.53 -9.00 -1.10
CA HIS A 139 -6.37 -9.99 -2.16
C HIS A 139 -5.19 -9.61 -3.07
N HIS A 140 -4.52 -10.61 -3.64
CA HIS A 140 -3.45 -10.43 -4.63
C HIS A 140 -3.93 -10.88 -6.00
N LEU A 141 -3.80 -10.03 -7.02
CA LEU A 141 -4.10 -10.37 -8.39
C LEU A 141 -2.94 -11.19 -8.98
N GLY A 142 -3.09 -12.51 -8.99
CA GLY A 142 -2.03 -13.43 -9.39
C GLY A 142 -0.91 -13.54 -8.34
N ALA A 143 0.28 -13.96 -8.78
CA ALA A 143 1.45 -14.13 -7.94
C ALA A 143 2.34 -12.87 -7.99
N LEU A 144 2.66 -12.31 -6.84
CA LEU A 144 3.55 -11.18 -6.65
C LEU A 144 4.77 -11.63 -5.84
N ALA A 145 5.52 -12.60 -6.38
CA ALA A 145 6.49 -13.42 -5.65
C ALA A 145 7.48 -12.62 -4.79
N ARG A 146 8.08 -11.55 -5.32
CA ARG A 146 9.06 -10.76 -4.57
C ARG A 146 8.44 -9.99 -3.40
N LEU A 147 7.24 -9.45 -3.56
CA LEU A 147 6.48 -8.82 -2.49
C LEU A 147 6.11 -9.85 -1.43
N GLU A 148 5.56 -10.99 -1.86
CA GLU A 148 5.12 -12.08 -0.99
C GLU A 148 6.28 -12.67 -0.19
N ASP A 149 7.46 -12.85 -0.79
CA ASP A 149 8.68 -13.27 -0.10
C ASP A 149 9.09 -12.26 0.99
N GLN A 150 9.06 -10.96 0.69
CA GLN A 150 9.33 -9.92 1.70
C GLN A 150 8.29 -9.93 2.83
N MET A 151 7.01 -10.12 2.51
CA MET A 151 5.95 -10.20 3.51
C MET A 151 6.17 -11.39 4.48
N CYS A 152 6.58 -12.54 3.96
CA CYS A 152 6.89 -13.71 4.78
C CYS A 152 8.12 -13.51 5.69
N CYS A 153 9.09 -12.73 5.24
CA CYS A 153 10.29 -12.40 6.04
C CYS A 153 10.05 -11.24 7.00
N PHE A 154 8.95 -10.49 6.87
CA PHE A 154 8.64 -9.34 7.71
C PHE A 154 8.10 -9.79 9.06
N ALA A 155 8.93 -9.74 10.10
CA ALA A 155 8.61 -10.16 11.47
C ALA A 155 8.61 -8.95 12.43
N HIS A 156 8.07 -9.17 13.64
CA HIS A 156 8.03 -8.15 14.70
C HIS A 156 9.42 -7.63 15.09
N ASP A 157 10.41 -8.48 14.99
CA ASP A 157 11.83 -8.24 15.27
C ASP A 157 12.65 -8.00 14.00
N PHE A 158 11.99 -7.57 12.91
CA PHE A 158 12.70 -7.25 11.68
C PHE A 158 13.75 -6.16 11.93
N ASP A 159 15.00 -6.55 11.79
CA ASP A 159 16.16 -5.69 11.88
C ASP A 159 16.86 -5.65 10.51
N ARG A 160 16.96 -4.44 9.94
CA ARG A 160 17.58 -4.20 8.65
C ARG A 160 19.04 -4.65 8.58
N ASP A 161 19.79 -4.42 9.66
CA ASP A 161 21.22 -4.72 9.69
C ASP A 161 21.45 -6.22 9.67
N THR A 162 20.60 -6.99 10.34
CA THR A 162 20.61 -8.46 10.34
C THR A 162 20.06 -9.04 9.04
N ALA A 163 19.02 -8.44 8.47
CA ALA A 163 18.38 -8.91 7.24
C ALA A 163 19.21 -8.59 5.99
N GLY A 164 20.01 -7.52 6.02
CA GLY A 164 20.82 -7.07 4.89
C GLY A 164 20.01 -6.41 3.77
N TYR A 165 18.73 -6.09 3.99
CA TYR A 165 17.86 -5.39 3.04
C TYR A 165 16.79 -4.56 3.78
N SER A 166 16.19 -3.59 3.08
CA SER A 166 15.01 -2.86 3.55
C SER A 166 13.73 -3.50 3.00
N PRO A 167 12.63 -3.59 3.79
CA PRO A 167 11.36 -4.17 3.33
C PRO A 167 10.53 -3.17 2.50
N ASP A 168 11.15 -2.49 1.54
CA ASP A 168 10.57 -1.34 0.81
C ASP A 168 9.27 -1.70 0.08
N ARG A 169 9.14 -2.95 -0.42
CA ARG A 169 7.89 -3.43 -1.03
C ARG A 169 6.76 -3.53 -0.01
N VAL A 170 7.08 -4.05 1.18
CA VAL A 170 6.09 -4.16 2.27
C VAL A 170 5.71 -2.79 2.79
N ASP A 171 6.67 -1.86 2.92
CA ASP A 171 6.39 -0.49 3.35
C ASP A 171 5.48 0.24 2.34
N ALA A 172 5.75 0.13 1.04
CA ALA A 172 4.86 0.67 0.00
C ALA A 172 3.46 0.03 0.04
N LEU A 173 3.36 -1.30 0.23
CA LEU A 173 2.08 -1.99 0.39
C LEU A 173 1.30 -1.48 1.61
N VAL A 174 1.99 -1.32 2.75
CA VAL A 174 1.39 -0.80 3.98
C VAL A 174 0.84 0.60 3.77
N TRP A 175 1.56 1.49 3.07
CA TRP A 175 1.09 2.83 2.74
C TRP A 175 -0.15 2.81 1.83
N ALA A 176 -0.14 1.97 0.78
CA ALA A 176 -1.29 1.85 -0.12
C ALA A 176 -2.56 1.39 0.60
N LEU A 177 -2.45 0.31 1.39
CA LEU A 177 -3.59 -0.24 2.14
C LEU A 177 -4.03 0.69 3.27
N THR A 178 -3.11 1.40 3.91
CA THR A 178 -3.44 2.41 4.92
C THR A 178 -4.25 3.54 4.31
N GLU A 179 -3.85 4.08 3.17
CA GLU A 179 -4.57 5.13 2.45
C GLU A 179 -5.98 4.70 2.04
N LEU A 180 -6.14 3.44 1.58
CA LEU A 180 -7.42 2.95 1.05
C LEU A 180 -8.38 2.43 2.11
N LEU A 181 -7.87 1.75 3.17
CA LEU A 181 -8.70 0.92 4.05
C LEU A 181 -8.59 1.27 5.54
N VAL A 182 -7.50 1.90 5.96
CA VAL A 182 -7.25 2.21 7.38
C VAL A 182 -7.55 3.67 7.69
N THR A 183 -7.11 4.59 6.84
CA THR A 183 -7.35 6.02 7.01
C THR A 183 -8.78 6.35 6.58
N PRO A 184 -9.64 6.90 7.46
CA PRO A 184 -10.97 7.32 7.06
C PRO A 184 -10.87 8.40 5.98
N VAL A 185 -11.56 8.22 4.86
CA VAL A 185 -11.71 9.30 3.86
C VAL A 185 -12.57 10.39 4.47
N ALA A 186 -12.08 11.63 4.47
CA ALA A 186 -12.86 12.77 4.95
C ALA A 186 -14.19 12.84 4.15
N GLY A 187 -15.31 12.65 4.83
CA GLY A 187 -16.65 12.60 4.23
C GLY A 187 -17.28 11.20 4.10
N GLU A 188 -16.52 10.10 4.11
CA GLU A 188 -17.11 8.75 4.09
C GLU A 188 -18.02 8.51 5.31
N GLY A 189 -17.65 8.99 6.48
CA GLY A 189 -18.48 8.88 7.69
C GLY A 189 -19.85 9.57 7.57
N ILE A 190 -19.95 10.66 6.82
CA ILE A 190 -21.22 11.36 6.54
C ILE A 190 -22.08 10.50 5.60
N PHE A 191 -21.51 9.96 4.53
CA PHE A 191 -22.24 9.10 3.58
C PHE A 191 -22.64 7.77 4.24
N GLU A 192 -21.81 7.17 5.11
CA GLU A 192 -22.21 6.00 5.89
C GLU A 192 -23.34 6.31 6.88
N ALA A 193 -23.30 7.46 7.57
CA ALA A 193 -24.37 7.90 8.44
C ALA A 193 -25.69 8.08 7.67
N TYR A 194 -25.64 8.72 6.50
CA TYR A 194 -26.82 8.86 5.62
C TYR A 194 -27.32 7.50 5.11
N ARG A 195 -26.43 6.57 4.77
CA ARG A 195 -26.79 5.22 4.31
C ARG A 195 -27.48 4.43 5.42
N ARG A 196 -26.97 4.49 6.67
CA ARG A 196 -27.61 3.87 7.85
C ARG A 196 -28.97 4.48 8.15
N LEU A 197 -29.11 5.80 8.09
CA LEU A 197 -30.38 6.48 8.27
C LEU A 197 -31.40 6.09 7.19
N ALA A 198 -30.99 5.99 5.94
CA ALA A 198 -31.84 5.55 4.84
C ALA A 198 -32.31 4.08 5.01
N GLN A 199 -31.43 3.19 5.50
CA GLN A 199 -31.78 1.79 5.80
C GLN A 199 -32.76 1.70 6.98
N GLN A 200 -32.53 2.44 8.06
CA GLN A 200 -33.45 2.48 9.20
C GLN A 200 -34.83 3.04 8.82
N SER A 201 -34.88 4.02 7.91
CA SER A 201 -36.15 4.57 7.39
C SER A 201 -36.89 3.58 6.47
N ALA A 202 -36.17 2.68 5.80
CA ALA A 202 -36.78 1.64 4.95
C ALA A 202 -37.31 0.44 5.77
N GLU A 203 -36.72 0.16 6.93
CA GLU A 203 -37.14 -0.94 7.83
C GLU A 203 -38.21 -0.50 8.84
N GLY A 204 -38.45 0.80 9.02
CA GLY A 204 -39.42 1.39 9.96
C GLY A 204 -40.73 1.88 9.33
N GLY A 205 -41.10 1.41 8.14
CA GLY A 205 -42.40 1.70 7.52
C GLY A 205 -43.55 0.94 8.19
N PRO A 206 -44.72 1.55 8.33
CA PRO A 206 -45.83 1.07 9.13
C PRO A 206 -46.43 -0.25 8.68
#